data_7a12c65ee2f5f9b5063721501800d733
#
_entry.id   7a12c65ee2f5f9b5063721501800d733
#
_cell.length_a   1.000
_cell.length_b   1.000
_cell.length_c   1.000
_cell.angle_alpha   90.00
_cell.angle_beta   90.00
_cell.angle_gamma   90.00
#
_symmetry.space_group_name_H-M   'P 1'
#
loop_
_entity.id
_entity.type
_entity.pdbx_description
1 polymer ?
#
loop_
_entity_poly.entity_id
_entity_poly.type
_entity_poly.pdbx_seq_one_letter_code
_entity_poly.pdbx_strand_id
1 'polypeptide(L)'
;MKLSIRSAASADLPAMMSLEKHAATAAHWTAQQYEAMFRAHSPERTALIIEDESGLQGFVIARVVHREWEIENIAVAGPARRRGLGTRLLGELLDQAKGRGADAVFLEVRESNRAARALYEKWAFLESGRRRGYYKDQDEDAIVYRLGLT
;
A
#
# COMPACT_ATOMS: atom_id res chain seq x y z
N MET A 1 20.64 -8.95 10.22
CA MET A 1 19.19 -8.98 10.39
C MET A 1 18.55 -9.51 9.11
N LYS A 2 17.74 -10.54 9.27
CA LYS A 2 17.18 -11.25 8.12
C LYS A 2 15.77 -10.72 7.82
N LEU A 3 15.58 -10.12 6.66
CA LEU A 3 14.29 -9.63 6.20
C LEU A 3 13.68 -10.63 5.25
N SER A 4 12.37 -10.83 5.35
CA SER A 4 11.62 -11.63 4.40
C SER A 4 10.29 -10.98 4.06
N ILE A 5 9.85 -11.18 2.81
CA ILE A 5 8.55 -10.69 2.33
C ILE A 5 7.71 -11.93 2.03
N ARG A 6 6.47 -11.92 2.52
CA ARG A 6 5.51 -12.99 2.25
C ARG A 6 4.10 -12.43 2.14
N SER A 7 3.19 -13.27 1.64
CA SER A 7 1.77 -12.91 1.61
C SER A 7 1.22 -12.77 3.02
N ALA A 8 0.35 -11.80 3.21
CA ALA A 8 -0.34 -11.61 4.48
C ALA A 8 -1.39 -12.71 4.69
N ALA A 9 -1.59 -13.09 5.94
CA ALA A 9 -2.65 -14.00 6.34
C ALA A 9 -3.53 -13.31 7.38
N SER A 10 -4.70 -13.88 7.66
CA SER A 10 -5.63 -13.28 8.64
C SER A 10 -4.98 -13.11 10.01
N ALA A 11 -4.07 -14.00 10.39
CA ALA A 11 -3.33 -13.90 11.66
C ALA A 11 -2.45 -12.67 11.74
N ASP A 12 -2.13 -12.03 10.62
CA ASP A 12 -1.31 -10.82 10.59
C ASP A 12 -2.12 -9.54 10.89
N LEU A 13 -3.45 -9.62 10.86
CA LEU A 13 -4.29 -8.42 11.03
C LEU A 13 -4.02 -7.61 12.29
N PRO A 14 -3.89 -8.22 13.49
CA PRO A 14 -3.61 -7.42 14.67
C PRO A 14 -2.33 -6.59 14.55
N ALA A 15 -1.25 -7.18 14.01
CA ALA A 15 0.02 -6.48 13.84
C ALA A 15 -0.09 -5.38 12.76
N MET A 16 -0.80 -5.65 11.67
CA MET A 16 -1.03 -4.67 10.62
C MET A 16 -1.82 -3.48 11.15
N MET A 17 -2.89 -3.74 11.90
CA MET A 17 -3.73 -2.69 12.47
C MET A 17 -2.98 -1.85 13.49
N SER A 18 -2.13 -2.47 14.29
CA SER A 18 -1.28 -1.76 15.25
C SER A 18 -0.30 -0.83 14.54
N LEU A 19 0.36 -1.33 13.48
CA LEU A 19 1.30 -0.55 12.70
C LEU A 19 0.63 0.63 12.02
N GLU A 20 -0.55 0.41 11.50
CA GLU A 20 -1.29 1.42 10.73
C GLU A 20 -1.55 2.70 11.51
N LYS A 21 -1.75 2.59 12.82
CA LYS A 21 -2.05 3.75 13.67
C LYS A 21 -0.95 4.79 13.67
N HIS A 22 0.29 4.38 13.41
CA HIS A 22 1.46 5.25 13.55
C HIS A 22 2.22 5.46 12.25
N ALA A 23 1.72 4.94 11.13
CA ALA A 23 2.42 5.01 9.86
C ALA A 23 1.94 6.21 9.03
N ALA A 24 2.89 7.06 8.61
CA ALA A 24 2.56 8.27 7.85
C ALA A 24 2.02 7.98 6.45
N THR A 25 2.42 6.85 5.86
CA THR A 25 1.98 6.48 4.51
C THR A 25 0.65 5.74 4.49
N ALA A 26 0.16 5.32 5.66
CA ALA A 26 -1.04 4.49 5.75
C ALA A 26 -2.31 5.24 5.34
N ALA A 27 -3.26 4.49 4.81
CA ALA A 27 -4.54 5.03 4.40
C ALA A 27 -5.52 5.24 5.57
N HIS A 28 -5.14 4.83 6.77
CA HIS A 28 -5.95 4.90 8.00
C HIS A 28 -7.27 4.15 7.87
N TRP A 29 -7.15 2.87 7.54
CA TRP A 29 -8.29 1.98 7.42
C TRP A 29 -8.94 1.69 8.77
N THR A 30 -10.24 1.43 8.74
CA THR A 30 -10.96 0.93 9.92
C THR A 30 -10.70 -0.56 10.11
N ALA A 31 -10.99 -1.07 11.32
CA ALA A 31 -10.91 -2.51 11.58
C ALA A 31 -11.77 -3.30 10.61
N GLN A 32 -12.96 -2.79 10.25
CA GLN A 32 -13.85 -3.45 9.31
C GLN A 32 -13.24 -3.59 7.92
N GLN A 33 -12.50 -2.59 7.47
CA GLN A 33 -11.82 -2.65 6.17
C GLN A 33 -10.73 -3.73 6.16
N TYR A 34 -9.95 -3.84 7.23
CA TYR A 34 -8.95 -4.90 7.35
C TYR A 34 -9.58 -6.29 7.36
N GLU A 35 -10.62 -6.46 8.15
CA GLU A 35 -11.30 -7.75 8.26
C GLU A 35 -11.91 -8.18 6.92
N ALA A 36 -12.42 -7.23 6.16
CA ALA A 36 -13.05 -7.50 4.87
C ALA A 36 -12.08 -8.09 3.85
N MET A 37 -10.78 -7.88 3.99
CA MET A 37 -9.78 -8.39 3.05
C MET A 37 -9.81 -9.91 2.89
N PHE A 38 -10.15 -10.61 3.97
CA PHE A 38 -10.10 -12.08 3.99
C PHE A 38 -11.48 -12.73 3.94
N ARG A 39 -12.52 -11.94 3.71
CA ARG A 39 -13.89 -12.48 3.59
C ARG A 39 -14.09 -13.14 2.23
N ALA A 40 -14.90 -14.18 2.21
CA ALA A 40 -15.38 -14.76 0.96
C ALA A 40 -16.14 -13.68 0.17
N HIS A 41 -15.96 -13.68 -1.15
CA HIS A 41 -16.60 -12.74 -2.08
C HIS A 41 -16.10 -11.29 -1.97
N SER A 42 -15.04 -11.02 -1.21
CA SER A 42 -14.39 -9.72 -1.27
C SER A 42 -13.61 -9.59 -2.59
N PRO A 43 -13.33 -8.35 -3.06
CA PRO A 43 -12.46 -8.17 -4.23
C PRO A 43 -11.11 -8.86 -4.05
N GLU A 44 -10.56 -9.36 -5.13
CA GLU A 44 -9.24 -10.00 -5.09
C GLU A 44 -8.18 -8.98 -4.70
N ARG A 45 -7.32 -9.37 -3.75
CA ARG A 45 -6.23 -8.53 -3.28
C ARG A 45 -4.93 -9.31 -3.20
N THR A 46 -3.84 -8.59 -3.41
CA THR A 46 -2.49 -9.06 -3.10
C THR A 46 -2.01 -8.23 -1.92
N ALA A 47 -1.74 -8.87 -0.81
CA ALA A 47 -1.24 -8.20 0.39
C ALA A 47 0.08 -8.85 0.79
N LEU A 48 1.12 -8.03 0.93
CA LEU A 48 2.46 -8.48 1.28
C LEU A 48 2.88 -7.86 2.60
N ILE A 49 3.56 -8.63 3.42
CA ILE A 49 4.21 -8.11 4.62
C ILE A 49 5.72 -8.28 4.50
N ILE A 50 6.45 -7.42 5.17
CA ILE A 50 7.89 -7.55 5.36
C ILE A 50 8.15 -7.68 6.84
N GLU A 51 8.96 -8.67 7.22
CA GLU A 51 9.21 -8.97 8.63
C GLU A 51 10.68 -9.33 8.87
N ASP A 52 11.10 -9.19 10.11
CA ASP A 52 12.38 -9.65 10.61
C ASP A 52 12.16 -10.43 11.92
N GLU A 53 13.21 -10.70 12.67
CA GLU A 53 13.12 -11.44 13.93
C GLU A 53 12.22 -10.76 14.97
N SER A 54 12.05 -9.44 14.86
CA SER A 54 11.20 -8.68 15.78
C SER A 54 9.72 -8.71 15.39
N GLY A 55 9.41 -9.27 14.23
CA GLY A 55 8.04 -9.36 13.75
C GLY A 55 7.80 -8.48 12.52
N LEU A 56 6.55 -8.12 12.30
CA LEU A 56 6.10 -7.38 11.13
C LEU A 56 6.64 -5.95 11.18
N GLN A 57 7.30 -5.53 10.10
CA GLN A 57 7.88 -4.20 9.98
C GLN A 57 7.17 -3.33 8.92
N GLY A 58 6.35 -3.92 8.09
CA GLY A 58 5.61 -3.17 7.09
C GLY A 58 4.67 -4.04 6.29
N PHE A 59 3.78 -3.41 5.52
CA PHE A 59 2.88 -4.11 4.62
C PHE A 59 2.46 -3.22 3.46
N VAL A 60 2.01 -3.86 2.38
CA VAL A 60 1.36 -3.18 1.26
C VAL A 60 0.15 -4.01 0.84
N ILE A 61 -0.95 -3.33 0.53
CA ILE A 61 -2.19 -3.98 0.10
C ILE A 61 -2.58 -3.40 -1.25
N ALA A 62 -2.81 -4.28 -2.23
CA ALA A 62 -3.28 -3.87 -3.55
C ALA A 62 -4.50 -4.69 -3.95
N ARG A 63 -5.47 -4.01 -4.56
CA ARG A 63 -6.64 -4.64 -5.14
C ARG A 63 -6.33 -4.97 -6.60
N VAL A 64 -6.70 -6.17 -7.04
CA VAL A 64 -6.50 -6.61 -8.42
C VAL A 64 -7.74 -6.24 -9.22
N VAL A 65 -7.61 -5.33 -10.18
CA VAL A 65 -8.72 -4.83 -11.00
C VAL A 65 -8.37 -5.09 -12.46
N HIS A 66 -8.64 -6.31 -12.91
CA HIS A 66 -8.28 -6.77 -14.25
C HIS A 66 -6.77 -6.59 -14.50
N ARG A 67 -6.40 -5.80 -15.47
CA ARG A 67 -5.00 -5.57 -15.85
C ARG A 67 -4.40 -4.34 -15.17
N GLU A 68 -5.13 -3.70 -14.27
CA GLU A 68 -4.60 -2.60 -13.47
C GLU A 68 -4.79 -2.91 -11.99
N TRP A 69 -3.76 -2.72 -11.20
CA TRP A 69 -3.81 -2.97 -9.76
C TRP A 69 -3.87 -1.65 -9.03
N GLU A 70 -4.66 -1.60 -7.98
CA GLU A 70 -4.79 -0.39 -7.15
C GLU A 70 -4.10 -0.61 -5.80
N ILE A 71 -3.10 0.21 -5.48
CA ILE A 71 -2.53 0.21 -4.13
C ILE A 71 -3.52 0.91 -3.21
N GLU A 72 -4.02 0.18 -2.23
CA GLU A 72 -5.01 0.69 -1.28
C GLU A 72 -4.39 1.17 0.01
N ASN A 73 -3.26 0.59 0.41
CA ASN A 73 -2.63 0.92 1.68
C ASN A 73 -1.17 0.47 1.69
N ILE A 74 -0.30 1.26 2.29
CA ILE A 74 1.08 0.89 2.55
C ILE A 74 1.52 1.52 3.87
N ALA A 75 2.18 0.74 4.71
CA ALA A 75 2.64 1.22 6.00
C ALA A 75 3.96 0.56 6.36
N VAL A 76 4.86 1.34 6.96
CA VAL A 76 6.17 0.86 7.41
C VAL A 76 6.41 1.39 8.82
N ALA A 77 6.92 0.55 9.71
CA ALA A 77 7.24 0.94 11.08
C ALA A 77 8.24 2.10 11.08
N GLY A 78 8.06 3.03 12.04
CA GLY A 78 8.91 4.23 12.12
C GLY A 78 10.41 3.93 12.07
N PRO A 79 10.93 3.04 12.93
CA PRO A 79 12.36 2.70 12.90
C PRO A 79 12.80 2.06 11.59
N ALA A 80 11.88 1.39 10.87
CA ALA A 80 12.20 0.67 9.64
C ALA A 80 12.20 1.56 8.40
N ARG A 81 11.65 2.77 8.48
CA ARG A 81 11.56 3.68 7.31
C ARG A 81 12.91 4.01 6.72
N ARG A 82 13.93 4.19 7.57
CA ARG A 82 15.28 4.53 7.13
C ARG A 82 16.02 3.37 6.46
N ARG A 83 15.41 2.18 6.47
CA ARG A 83 16.00 0.97 5.90
C ARG A 83 15.45 0.67 4.50
N GLY A 84 14.60 1.55 3.97
CA GLY A 84 14.04 1.39 2.63
C GLY A 84 13.03 0.25 2.51
N LEU A 85 12.35 -0.11 3.59
CA LEU A 85 11.41 -1.24 3.57
C LEU A 85 10.19 -0.96 2.72
N GLY A 86 9.69 0.28 2.72
CA GLY A 86 8.58 0.67 1.82
C GLY A 86 8.96 0.49 0.37
N THR A 87 10.18 0.87 0.01
CA THR A 87 10.71 0.69 -1.33
C THR A 87 10.79 -0.79 -1.70
N ARG A 88 11.25 -1.65 -0.78
CA ARG A 88 11.32 -3.09 -1.04
C ARG A 88 9.94 -3.72 -1.20
N LEU A 89 8.99 -3.35 -0.34
CA LEU A 89 7.61 -3.83 -0.45
C LEU A 89 6.99 -3.43 -1.78
N LEU A 90 7.15 -2.16 -2.14
CA LEU A 90 6.58 -1.65 -3.39
C LEU A 90 7.23 -2.33 -4.60
N GLY A 91 8.55 -2.52 -4.57
CA GLY A 91 9.26 -3.23 -5.63
C GLY A 91 8.75 -4.64 -5.83
N GLU A 92 8.57 -5.39 -4.73
CA GLU A 92 8.03 -6.76 -4.81
C GLU A 92 6.60 -6.78 -5.35
N LEU A 93 5.77 -5.84 -4.92
CA LEU A 93 4.40 -5.73 -5.42
C LEU A 93 4.39 -5.48 -6.93
N LEU A 94 5.23 -4.55 -7.40
CA LEU A 94 5.30 -4.21 -8.81
C LEU A 94 5.80 -5.40 -9.64
N ASP A 95 6.77 -6.16 -9.12
CA ASP A 95 7.25 -7.37 -9.79
C ASP A 95 6.15 -8.41 -9.90
N GLN A 96 5.35 -8.61 -8.86
CA GLN A 96 4.24 -9.55 -8.91
C GLN A 96 3.15 -9.09 -9.87
N ALA A 97 2.82 -7.81 -9.86
CA ALA A 97 1.83 -7.25 -10.78
C ALA A 97 2.26 -7.46 -12.23
N LYS A 98 3.52 -7.14 -12.54
CA LYS A 98 4.06 -7.32 -13.89
C LYS A 98 4.07 -8.79 -14.28
N GLY A 99 4.51 -9.68 -13.39
CA GLY A 99 4.55 -11.11 -13.63
C GLY A 99 3.17 -11.75 -13.88
N ARG A 100 2.12 -11.13 -13.34
CA ARG A 100 0.75 -11.59 -13.51
C ARG A 100 0.01 -10.86 -14.63
N GLY A 101 0.72 -10.07 -15.43
CA GLY A 101 0.18 -9.45 -16.63
C GLY A 101 -0.52 -8.12 -16.44
N ALA A 102 -0.31 -7.45 -15.31
CA ALA A 102 -0.86 -6.13 -15.11
C ALA A 102 -0.17 -5.12 -16.03
N ASP A 103 -0.95 -4.20 -16.60
CA ASP A 103 -0.43 -3.15 -17.48
C ASP A 103 0.03 -1.93 -16.68
N ALA A 104 -0.58 -1.71 -15.53
CA ALA A 104 -0.30 -0.53 -14.70
C ALA A 104 -0.70 -0.76 -13.25
N VAL A 105 -0.13 0.07 -12.40
CA VAL A 105 -0.53 0.17 -10.99
C VAL A 105 -0.90 1.63 -10.73
N PHE A 106 -2.00 1.85 -10.02
CA PHE A 106 -2.46 3.20 -9.70
C PHE A 106 -2.85 3.29 -8.22
N LEU A 107 -3.02 4.50 -7.75
CA LEU A 107 -3.44 4.75 -6.37
C LEU A 107 -4.04 6.14 -6.25
N GLU A 108 -4.78 6.36 -5.17
CA GLU A 108 -5.25 7.67 -4.78
C GLU A 108 -4.69 7.98 -3.39
N VAL A 109 -4.21 9.19 -3.21
CA VAL A 109 -3.59 9.60 -1.94
C VAL A 109 -4.01 11.04 -1.62
N ARG A 110 -4.16 11.34 -0.32
CA ARG A 110 -4.42 12.72 0.11
C ARG A 110 -3.26 13.62 -0.31
N GLU A 111 -3.60 14.79 -0.78
CA GLU A 111 -2.59 15.77 -1.20
C GLU A 111 -1.59 16.06 -0.08
N SER A 112 -2.04 16.09 1.16
CA SER A 112 -1.20 16.39 2.32
C SER A 112 -0.30 15.24 2.75
N ASN A 113 -0.51 14.03 2.23
CA ASN A 113 0.30 12.86 2.62
C ASN A 113 1.62 12.88 1.87
N ARG A 114 2.53 13.74 2.31
CA ARG A 114 3.82 13.96 1.65
C ARG A 114 4.71 12.73 1.66
N ALA A 115 4.67 11.95 2.75
CA ALA A 115 5.49 10.75 2.85
C ALA A 115 5.12 9.71 1.81
N ALA A 116 3.83 9.47 1.62
CA ALA A 116 3.35 8.54 0.60
C ALA A 116 3.65 9.06 -0.80
N ARG A 117 3.38 10.35 -1.04
CA ARG A 117 3.64 10.94 -2.35
C ARG A 117 5.12 10.84 -2.74
N ALA A 118 6.02 11.11 -1.79
CA ALA A 118 7.45 11.01 -2.04
C ALA A 118 7.87 9.58 -2.38
N LEU A 119 7.30 8.59 -1.69
CA LEU A 119 7.57 7.18 -1.96
C LEU A 119 7.17 6.80 -3.38
N TYR A 120 5.95 7.20 -3.79
CA TYR A 120 5.45 6.84 -5.12
C TYR A 120 6.22 7.57 -6.22
N GLU A 121 6.55 8.84 -6.01
CA GLU A 121 7.34 9.61 -7.00
C GLU A 121 8.75 9.04 -7.15
N LYS A 122 9.33 8.53 -6.07
CA LYS A 122 10.64 7.86 -6.12
C LYS A 122 10.59 6.62 -7.02
N TRP A 123 9.46 5.92 -7.07
CA TRP A 123 9.26 4.76 -7.93
C TRP A 123 8.74 5.14 -9.32
N ALA A 124 8.83 6.41 -9.68
CA ALA A 124 8.43 6.94 -10.99
C ALA A 124 6.92 6.88 -11.28
N PHE A 125 6.10 6.79 -10.24
CA PHE A 125 4.68 7.04 -10.41
C PHE A 125 4.47 8.49 -10.80
N LEU A 126 3.58 8.73 -11.74
CA LEU A 126 3.28 10.07 -12.23
C LEU A 126 1.87 10.46 -11.84
N GLU A 127 1.71 11.72 -11.47
CA GLU A 127 0.39 12.28 -11.21
C GLU A 127 -0.42 12.23 -12.50
N SER A 128 -1.56 11.54 -12.48
CA SER A 128 -2.41 11.36 -13.66
C SER A 128 -3.78 12.01 -13.52
N GLY A 129 -4.11 12.50 -12.34
CA GLY A 129 -5.38 13.16 -12.13
C GLY A 129 -5.54 13.63 -10.70
N ARG A 130 -6.69 14.25 -10.45
CA ARG A 130 -7.00 14.82 -9.15
C ARG A 130 -8.51 14.77 -8.94
N ARG A 131 -8.94 14.33 -7.76
CA ARG A 131 -10.34 14.39 -7.36
C ARG A 131 -10.49 15.52 -6.36
N ARG A 132 -11.11 16.61 -6.77
CA ARG A 132 -11.23 17.80 -5.93
C ARG A 132 -12.22 17.55 -4.78
N GLY A 133 -11.79 17.93 -3.56
CA GLY A 133 -12.61 17.80 -2.38
C GLY A 133 -13.06 16.39 -2.05
N TYR A 134 -12.31 15.39 -2.49
CA TYR A 134 -12.69 13.97 -2.34
C TYR A 134 -12.77 13.55 -0.86
N TYR A 135 -11.83 14.01 -0.03
CA TYR A 135 -11.83 13.74 1.41
C TYR A 135 -12.59 14.85 2.13
N LYS A 136 -13.84 14.57 2.50
CA LYS A 136 -14.75 15.56 3.03
C LYS A 136 -14.39 16.07 4.42
N ASP A 137 -13.69 15.25 5.21
CA ASP A 137 -13.32 15.61 6.58
C ASP A 137 -12.46 16.87 6.66
N GLN A 138 -11.62 17.13 5.65
CA GLN A 138 -10.75 18.30 5.62
C GLN A 138 -10.84 19.07 4.30
N ASP A 139 -11.86 18.79 3.50
CA ASP A 139 -12.04 19.38 2.17
C ASP A 139 -10.75 19.30 1.35
N GLU A 140 -10.18 18.11 1.31
CA GLU A 140 -8.87 17.87 0.73
C GLU A 140 -9.00 17.06 -0.56
N ASP A 141 -8.14 17.39 -1.54
CA ASP A 141 -8.10 16.67 -2.81
C ASP A 141 -7.41 15.31 -2.67
N ALA A 142 -7.83 14.38 -3.52
CA ALA A 142 -7.08 13.15 -3.75
C ALA A 142 -6.24 13.30 -5.01
N ILE A 143 -4.97 12.94 -4.92
CA ILE A 143 -4.07 12.91 -6.07
C ILE A 143 -4.04 11.49 -6.59
N VAL A 144 -4.24 11.32 -7.88
CA VAL A 144 -4.19 10.01 -8.54
C VAL A 144 -2.81 9.84 -9.17
N TYR A 145 -2.11 8.78 -8.80
CA TYR A 145 -0.82 8.43 -9.37
C TYR A 145 -0.95 7.14 -10.17
N ARG A 146 -0.16 7.02 -11.22
CA ARG A 146 -0.16 5.83 -12.08
C ARG A 146 1.25 5.50 -12.53
N LEU A 147 1.56 4.20 -12.59
CA LEU A 147 2.82 3.69 -13.14
C LEU A 147 2.48 2.65 -14.18
N GLY A 148 2.91 2.87 -15.43
CA GLY A 148 2.81 1.87 -16.48
C GLY A 148 3.89 0.79 -16.30
N LEU A 149 3.52 -0.47 -16.53
CA LEU A 149 4.41 -1.60 -16.36
C LEU A 149 4.90 -2.20 -17.70
N THR A 150 4.44 -1.64 -18.78
CA THR A 150 4.80 -2.13 -20.12
C THR A 150 5.69 -1.12 -20.85
#